data_f19053603d41dd6334730c40ede0b6a2
#
_entry.id   f19053603d41dd6334730c40ede0b6a2
#
_cell.length_a   1.000
_cell.length_b   1.000
_cell.length_c   1.000
_cell.angle_alpha   90.00
_cell.angle_beta   90.00
_cell.angle_gamma   90.00
#
_symmetry.space_group_name_H-M   'P 1'
#
loop_
_entity.id
_entity.type
_entity.pdbx_description
1 polymer ?
#
loop_
_entity_poly.entity_id
_entity_poly.type
_entity_poly.pdbx_seq_one_letter_code
_entity_poly.pdbx_strand_id
1 'polypeptide(L)'
;LMREKGAIRFEWRKLSVDKSKLGQIVRIGLPAGLQGTLFSLSNVVIQSSINKFGSDVVSGNSAAANLEGFVYVAMNSFYQAVISFVSQNFGQRNYKRIVRSQLIGIACATVVGLVLGLGLTALGKPLLHIYASGQSVIDAGEIRFYYVAAPYFLCGIMESLVGGLRGIGYSFAPMVVSLMGACVFRLVWIWGLFAVNPGAPITAVYISYPIS
;
A
#
# COMPACT_ATOMS: atom_id res chain seq x y z
N LEU A 1 -23.57 -17.66 -6.62
CA LEU A 1 -23.71 -18.39 -5.34
C LEU A 1 -25.13 -18.95 -5.12
N MET A 2 -26.20 -18.24 -5.51
CA MET A 2 -27.59 -18.77 -5.37
C MET A 2 -27.93 -19.89 -6.35
N ARG A 3 -27.26 -19.99 -7.51
CA ARG A 3 -27.47 -21.01 -8.54
C ARG A 3 -26.53 -22.22 -8.41
N GLU A 4 -25.57 -22.16 -7.51
CA GLU A 4 -24.60 -23.23 -7.29
C GLU A 4 -25.27 -24.42 -6.55
N LYS A 5 -24.95 -25.64 -7.01
CA LYS A 5 -25.38 -26.89 -6.35
C LYS A 5 -24.20 -27.43 -5.55
N GLY A 6 -24.19 -27.24 -4.23
CA GLY A 6 -23.11 -27.76 -3.38
C GLY A 6 -22.96 -27.02 -2.06
N ALA A 7 -21.85 -27.26 -1.37
CA ALA A 7 -21.54 -26.68 -0.05
C ALA A 7 -21.41 -25.13 -0.04
N ILE A 8 -21.27 -24.50 -1.23
CA ILE A 8 -21.11 -23.04 -1.39
C ILE A 8 -22.46 -22.37 -1.71
N ARG A 9 -23.55 -23.10 -1.72
CA ARG A 9 -24.88 -22.55 -2.01
C ARG A 9 -25.33 -21.59 -0.92
N PHE A 10 -25.65 -20.35 -1.33
CA PHE A 10 -26.14 -19.32 -0.43
C PHE A 10 -27.66 -19.50 -0.20
N GLU A 11 -28.04 -19.75 1.06
CA GLU A 11 -29.44 -19.90 1.49
C GLU A 11 -29.75 -18.84 2.56
N TRP A 12 -30.61 -17.87 2.22
CA TRP A 12 -31.01 -16.77 3.11
C TRP A 12 -31.60 -17.28 4.45
N ARG A 13 -32.32 -18.37 4.42
CA ARG A 13 -32.97 -18.94 5.62
C ARG A 13 -32.01 -19.63 6.60
N LYS A 14 -30.80 -19.92 6.15
CA LYS A 14 -29.75 -20.55 6.97
C LYS A 14 -28.66 -19.55 7.42
N LEU A 15 -28.88 -18.26 7.19
CA LEU A 15 -28.00 -17.25 7.70
C LEU A 15 -28.02 -17.24 9.23
N SER A 16 -26.90 -17.60 9.82
CA SER A 16 -26.67 -17.50 11.26
C SER A 16 -25.32 -16.89 11.53
N VAL A 17 -25.22 -16.09 12.58
CA VAL A 17 -23.97 -15.48 13.01
C VAL A 17 -23.32 -16.41 14.03
N ASP A 18 -22.25 -17.09 13.62
CA ASP A 18 -21.41 -17.85 14.55
C ASP A 18 -20.49 -16.86 15.30
N LYS A 19 -20.70 -16.74 16.62
CA LYS A 19 -19.93 -15.82 17.49
C LYS A 19 -18.42 -16.10 17.46
N SER A 20 -18.02 -17.37 17.35
CA SER A 20 -16.60 -17.76 17.29
C SER A 20 -15.95 -17.26 15.98
N LYS A 21 -16.65 -17.48 14.86
CA LYS A 21 -16.19 -16.99 13.54
C LYS A 21 -16.20 -15.47 13.45
N LEU A 22 -17.24 -14.84 13.99
CA LEU A 22 -17.31 -13.38 14.08
C LEU A 22 -16.14 -12.82 14.88
N GLY A 23 -15.81 -13.41 16.03
CA GLY A 23 -14.66 -13.00 16.83
C GLY A 23 -13.33 -13.09 16.06
N GLN A 24 -13.13 -14.15 15.25
CA GLN A 24 -11.96 -14.28 14.39
C GLN A 24 -11.91 -13.19 13.29
N ILE A 25 -13.05 -12.92 12.65
CA ILE A 25 -13.18 -11.89 11.61
C ILE A 25 -12.86 -10.50 12.20
N VAL A 26 -13.44 -10.17 13.36
CA VAL A 26 -13.19 -8.89 14.03
C VAL A 26 -11.73 -8.75 14.47
N ARG A 27 -11.14 -9.82 15.03
CA ARG A 27 -9.74 -9.83 15.49
C ARG A 27 -8.73 -9.54 14.36
N ILE A 28 -9.05 -9.94 13.13
CA ILE A 28 -8.19 -9.70 11.96
C ILE A 28 -8.62 -8.44 11.22
N GLY A 29 -9.91 -8.26 11.01
CA GLY A 29 -10.46 -7.20 10.18
C GLY A 29 -10.40 -5.82 10.85
N LEU A 30 -10.65 -5.72 12.15
CA LEU A 30 -10.64 -4.44 12.86
C LEU A 30 -9.25 -3.77 12.86
N PRO A 31 -8.14 -4.47 13.18
CA PRO A 31 -6.82 -3.88 13.05
C PRO A 31 -6.48 -3.48 11.61
N ALA A 32 -6.87 -4.29 10.62
CA ALA A 32 -6.66 -3.98 9.21
C ALA A 32 -7.43 -2.74 8.76
N GLY A 33 -8.69 -2.60 9.18
CA GLY A 33 -9.52 -1.43 8.91
C GLY A 33 -8.97 -0.15 9.58
N LEU A 34 -8.57 -0.23 10.83
CA LEU A 34 -7.93 0.88 11.56
C LEU A 34 -6.64 1.32 10.87
N GLN A 35 -5.80 0.38 10.43
CA GLN A 35 -4.59 0.69 9.68
C GLN A 35 -4.92 1.47 8.41
N GLY A 36 -5.89 1.01 7.60
CA GLY A 36 -6.29 1.71 6.37
C GLY A 36 -6.80 3.12 6.62
N THR A 37 -7.61 3.31 7.67
CA THR A 37 -8.13 4.63 8.07
C THR A 37 -7.00 5.58 8.47
N LEU A 38 -6.06 5.11 9.30
CA LEU A 38 -4.93 5.92 9.76
C LEU A 38 -3.94 6.25 8.63
N PHE A 39 -3.74 5.34 7.67
CA PHE A 39 -2.99 5.63 6.44
C PHE A 39 -3.66 6.73 5.61
N SER A 40 -4.98 6.66 5.44
CA SER A 40 -5.72 7.68 4.70
C SER A 40 -5.60 9.04 5.39
N LEU A 41 -5.72 9.09 6.72
CA LEU A 41 -5.56 10.32 7.49
C LEU A 41 -4.13 10.88 7.38
N SER A 42 -3.11 10.04 7.48
CA SER A 42 -1.71 10.42 7.28
C SER A 42 -1.49 11.02 5.87
N ASN A 43 -2.05 10.41 4.84
CA ASN A 43 -1.96 10.93 3.48
C ASN A 43 -2.63 12.30 3.31
N VAL A 44 -3.74 12.57 4.00
CA VAL A 44 -4.37 13.91 4.01
C VAL A 44 -3.44 14.96 4.62
N VAL A 45 -2.76 14.65 5.73
CA VAL A 45 -1.79 15.57 6.34
C VAL A 45 -0.60 15.83 5.42
N ILE A 46 -0.09 14.78 4.76
CA ILE A 46 1.01 14.92 3.79
C ILE A 46 0.56 15.78 2.61
N GLN A 47 -0.64 15.53 2.07
CA GLN A 47 -1.19 16.33 0.97
C GLN A 47 -1.36 17.80 1.37
N SER A 48 -1.80 18.08 2.60
CA SER A 48 -1.86 19.45 3.14
C SER A 48 -0.50 20.15 3.15
N SER A 49 0.57 19.40 3.42
CA SER A 49 1.95 19.91 3.35
C SER A 49 2.40 20.18 1.91
N ILE A 50 2.00 19.33 0.96
CA ILE A 50 2.30 19.52 -0.47
C ILE A 50 1.56 20.74 -1.04
N ASN A 51 0.37 21.05 -0.55
CA ASN A 51 -0.40 22.21 -0.99
C ASN A 51 0.32 23.56 -0.80
N LYS A 52 1.33 23.63 0.07
CA LYS A 52 2.16 24.83 0.27
C LYS A 52 3.08 25.15 -0.90
N PHE A 53 3.35 24.19 -1.78
CA PHE A 53 4.30 24.32 -2.90
C PHE A 53 3.68 24.89 -4.18
N GLY A 54 2.40 25.28 -4.17
CA GLY A 54 1.71 25.88 -5.31
C GLY A 54 0.91 24.88 -6.16
N SER A 55 0.07 25.43 -7.03
CA SER A 55 -0.92 24.68 -7.82
C SER A 55 -0.30 23.66 -8.78
N ASP A 56 0.82 24.01 -9.41
CA ASP A 56 1.48 23.17 -10.40
C ASP A 56 2.06 21.91 -9.74
N VAL A 57 2.67 22.08 -8.57
CA VAL A 57 3.22 20.98 -7.78
C VAL A 57 2.11 20.06 -7.27
N VAL A 58 1.00 20.63 -6.81
CA VAL A 58 -0.18 19.86 -6.37
C VAL A 58 -0.78 19.06 -7.52
N SER A 59 -0.90 19.67 -8.70
CA SER A 59 -1.43 19.02 -9.91
C SER A 59 -0.52 17.90 -10.38
N GLY A 60 0.79 18.14 -10.45
CA GLY A 60 1.80 17.12 -10.82
C GLY A 60 1.85 15.96 -9.82
N ASN A 61 1.80 16.27 -8.53
CA ASN A 61 1.72 15.26 -7.47
C ASN A 61 0.47 14.39 -7.59
N SER A 62 -0.68 14.98 -7.90
CA SER A 62 -1.95 14.26 -8.05
C SER A 62 -1.95 13.38 -9.30
N ALA A 63 -1.43 13.87 -10.43
CA ALA A 63 -1.28 13.10 -11.65
C ALA A 63 -0.35 11.89 -11.45
N ALA A 64 0.80 12.11 -10.82
CA ALA A 64 1.74 11.04 -10.49
C ALA A 64 1.13 10.02 -9.52
N ALA A 65 0.42 10.45 -8.48
CA ALA A 65 -0.26 9.56 -7.53
C ALA A 65 -1.32 8.68 -8.19
N ASN A 66 -2.05 9.18 -9.17
CA ASN A 66 -3.01 8.39 -9.95
C ASN A 66 -2.30 7.27 -10.74
N LEU A 67 -1.16 7.57 -11.36
CA LEU A 67 -0.36 6.56 -12.08
C LEU A 67 0.26 5.52 -11.12
N GLU A 68 0.78 5.96 -9.97
CA GLU A 68 1.25 5.07 -8.89
C GLU A 68 0.15 4.13 -8.40
N GLY A 69 -1.11 4.57 -8.42
CA GLY A 69 -2.27 3.77 -8.06
C GLY A 69 -2.38 2.45 -8.82
N PHE A 70 -2.02 2.43 -10.11
CA PHE A 70 -2.00 1.19 -10.91
C PHE A 70 -0.92 0.22 -10.41
N VAL A 71 0.25 0.73 -10.06
CA VAL A 71 1.33 -0.09 -9.47
C VAL A 71 0.88 -0.65 -8.13
N TYR A 72 0.25 0.18 -7.29
CA TYR A 72 -0.27 -0.24 -6.00
C TYR A 72 -1.31 -1.37 -6.13
N VAL A 73 -2.24 -1.28 -7.08
CA VAL A 73 -3.25 -2.34 -7.32
C VAL A 73 -2.57 -3.65 -7.71
N ALA A 74 -1.54 -3.62 -8.55
CA ALA A 74 -0.77 -4.80 -8.90
C ALA A 74 -0.09 -5.44 -7.68
N MET A 75 0.53 -4.62 -6.82
CA MET A 75 1.17 -5.08 -5.58
C MET A 75 0.16 -5.66 -4.58
N ASN A 76 -1.00 -5.00 -4.43
CA ASN A 76 -2.08 -5.47 -3.56
C ASN A 76 -2.62 -6.84 -4.01
N SER A 77 -2.56 -7.15 -5.30
CA SER A 77 -2.94 -8.47 -5.81
C SER A 77 -2.04 -9.59 -5.25
N PHE A 78 -0.73 -9.34 -5.15
CA PHE A 78 0.20 -10.29 -4.53
C PHE A 78 -0.03 -10.43 -3.02
N TYR A 79 -0.30 -9.32 -2.32
CA TYR A 79 -0.71 -9.34 -0.93
C TYR A 79 -1.93 -10.24 -0.69
N GLN A 80 -3.00 -10.10 -1.49
CA GLN A 80 -4.20 -10.92 -1.40
C GLN A 80 -3.92 -12.40 -1.71
N ALA A 81 -3.09 -12.66 -2.71
CA ALA A 81 -2.67 -14.02 -3.04
C ALA A 81 -1.90 -14.66 -1.87
N VAL A 82 -0.94 -13.95 -1.30
CA VAL A 82 -0.15 -14.44 -0.15
C VAL A 82 -1.05 -14.77 1.04
N ILE A 83 -1.98 -13.87 1.42
CA ILE A 83 -2.95 -14.14 2.50
C ILE A 83 -3.69 -15.45 2.21
N SER A 84 -4.22 -15.61 1.00
CA SER A 84 -5.02 -16.77 0.63
C SER A 84 -4.21 -18.07 0.71
N PHE A 85 -3.03 -18.11 0.09
CA PHE A 85 -2.18 -19.30 0.11
C PHE A 85 -1.65 -19.64 1.51
N VAL A 86 -1.21 -18.64 2.26
CA VAL A 86 -0.69 -18.82 3.61
C VAL A 86 -1.79 -19.34 4.54
N SER A 87 -2.97 -18.73 4.53
CA SER A 87 -4.08 -19.15 5.41
C SER A 87 -4.56 -20.57 5.12
N GLN A 88 -4.65 -20.96 3.84
CA GLN A 88 -5.03 -22.32 3.46
C GLN A 88 -4.01 -23.35 3.94
N ASN A 89 -2.72 -23.09 3.74
CA ASN A 89 -1.66 -23.99 4.17
C ASN A 89 -1.48 -23.99 5.70
N PHE A 90 -1.80 -22.89 6.37
CA PHE A 90 -1.80 -22.82 7.83
C PHE A 90 -2.92 -23.69 8.41
N GLY A 91 -4.11 -23.67 7.84
CA GLY A 91 -5.21 -24.57 8.22
C GLY A 91 -4.87 -26.05 8.06
N GLN A 92 -4.02 -26.39 7.08
CA GLN A 92 -3.52 -27.75 6.84
C GLN A 92 -2.25 -28.09 7.63
N ARG A 93 -1.73 -27.16 8.46
CA ARG A 93 -0.46 -27.29 9.20
C ARG A 93 0.78 -27.55 8.30
N ASN A 94 0.73 -27.13 7.06
CA ASN A 94 1.80 -27.34 6.10
C ASN A 94 2.80 -26.16 6.09
N TYR A 95 3.62 -26.08 7.11
CA TYR A 95 4.55 -24.95 7.34
C TYR A 95 5.58 -24.78 6.22
N LYS A 96 6.05 -25.87 5.61
CA LYS A 96 7.00 -25.78 4.47
C LYS A 96 6.38 -25.06 3.27
N ARG A 97 5.11 -25.30 3.00
CA ARG A 97 4.39 -24.60 1.94
C ARG A 97 4.11 -23.15 2.28
N ILE A 98 3.86 -22.81 3.54
CA ILE A 98 3.70 -21.43 4.00
C ILE A 98 4.95 -20.63 3.64
N VAL A 99 6.14 -21.08 4.07
CA VAL A 99 7.40 -20.39 3.78
C VAL A 99 7.65 -20.25 2.29
N ARG A 100 7.40 -21.33 1.52
CA ARG A 100 7.58 -21.29 0.05
C ARG A 100 6.62 -20.31 -0.60
N SER A 101 5.35 -20.29 -0.23
CA SER A 101 4.34 -19.36 -0.77
C SER A 101 4.70 -17.92 -0.42
N GLN A 102 5.20 -17.68 0.81
CA GLN A 102 5.66 -16.37 1.25
C GLN A 102 6.85 -15.88 0.41
N LEU A 103 7.87 -16.70 0.23
CA LEU A 103 9.05 -16.32 -0.56
C LEU A 103 8.72 -16.06 -2.03
N ILE A 104 7.86 -16.89 -2.64
CA ILE A 104 7.37 -16.67 -4.01
C ILE A 104 6.59 -15.36 -4.09
N GLY A 105 5.70 -15.10 -3.13
CA GLY A 105 4.93 -13.85 -3.08
C GLY A 105 5.82 -12.61 -2.98
N ILE A 106 6.84 -12.64 -2.11
CA ILE A 106 7.85 -11.56 -2.01
C ILE A 106 8.59 -11.39 -3.33
N ALA A 107 9.10 -12.47 -3.91
CA ALA A 107 9.87 -12.41 -5.16
C ALA A 107 9.02 -11.83 -6.31
N CYS A 108 7.79 -12.29 -6.48
CA CYS A 108 6.87 -11.78 -7.50
C CYS A 108 6.52 -10.30 -7.27
N ALA A 109 6.19 -9.92 -6.05
CA ALA A 109 5.89 -8.54 -5.71
C ALA A 109 7.10 -7.62 -5.95
N THR A 110 8.31 -8.08 -5.57
CA THR A 110 9.55 -7.33 -5.82
C THR A 110 9.83 -7.13 -7.30
N VAL A 111 9.74 -8.20 -8.09
CA VAL A 111 9.99 -8.12 -9.55
C VAL A 111 8.97 -7.19 -10.21
N VAL A 112 7.68 -7.37 -9.93
CA VAL A 112 6.62 -6.53 -10.51
C VAL A 112 6.75 -5.09 -10.03
N GLY A 113 7.04 -4.86 -8.74
CA GLY A 113 7.28 -3.53 -8.20
C GLY A 113 8.47 -2.82 -8.83
N LEU A 114 9.57 -3.54 -9.07
CA LEU A 114 10.73 -3.00 -9.79
C LEU A 114 10.38 -2.66 -11.25
N VAL A 115 9.78 -3.60 -11.98
CA VAL A 115 9.44 -3.39 -13.40
C VAL A 115 8.47 -2.22 -13.57
N LEU A 116 7.40 -2.18 -12.78
CA LEU A 116 6.40 -1.12 -12.89
C LEU A 116 6.90 0.21 -12.32
N GLY A 117 7.62 0.20 -11.19
CA GLY A 117 8.18 1.41 -10.58
C GLY A 117 9.25 2.06 -11.46
N LEU A 118 10.19 1.28 -11.98
CA LEU A 118 11.19 1.78 -12.94
C LEU A 118 10.54 2.15 -14.28
N GLY A 119 9.51 1.41 -14.71
CA GLY A 119 8.71 1.75 -15.89
C GLY A 119 8.04 3.12 -15.77
N LEU A 120 7.45 3.42 -14.61
CA LEU A 120 6.89 4.76 -14.34
C LEU A 120 7.95 5.85 -14.34
N THR A 121 9.14 5.58 -13.79
CA THR A 121 10.24 6.57 -13.83
C THR A 121 10.78 6.78 -15.24
N ALA A 122 10.93 5.72 -16.03
CA ALA A 122 11.45 5.81 -17.39
C ALA A 122 10.45 6.44 -18.39
N LEU A 123 9.16 6.11 -18.25
CA LEU A 123 8.06 6.59 -19.10
C LEU A 123 7.27 7.74 -18.44
N GLY A 124 7.78 8.33 -17.38
CA GLY A 124 7.08 9.31 -16.56
C GLY A 124 6.58 10.50 -17.35
N LYS A 125 7.45 11.13 -18.15
CA LYS A 125 7.07 12.30 -18.99
C LYS A 125 5.91 12.00 -19.93
N PRO A 126 5.99 11.01 -20.83
CA PRO A 126 4.89 10.72 -21.75
C PRO A 126 3.58 10.34 -21.03
N LEU A 127 3.68 9.65 -19.89
CA LEU A 127 2.50 9.29 -19.10
C LEU A 127 1.87 10.50 -18.42
N LEU A 128 2.67 11.43 -17.89
CA LEU A 128 2.19 12.67 -17.27
C LEU A 128 1.56 13.61 -18.30
N HIS A 129 2.03 13.61 -19.55
CA HIS A 129 1.43 14.39 -20.63
C HIS A 129 -0.03 14.00 -20.93
N ILE A 130 -0.45 12.77 -20.57
CA ILE A 130 -1.86 12.36 -20.68
C ILE A 130 -2.74 13.11 -19.67
N TYR A 131 -2.18 13.51 -18.53
CA TYR A 131 -2.90 14.18 -17.44
C TYR A 131 -2.76 15.70 -17.45
N ALA A 132 -1.66 16.22 -17.99
CA ALA A 132 -1.36 17.65 -17.93
C ALA A 132 -0.58 18.10 -19.18
N SER A 133 -0.84 19.34 -19.62
CA SER A 133 -0.12 19.98 -20.74
C SER A 133 0.95 20.97 -20.28
N GLY A 134 0.95 21.36 -19.00
CA GLY A 134 1.90 22.33 -18.44
C GLY A 134 3.23 21.67 -18.08
N GLN A 135 4.36 22.22 -18.60
CA GLN A 135 5.67 21.66 -18.35
C GLN A 135 6.03 21.66 -16.86
N SER A 136 5.69 22.72 -16.10
CA SER A 136 5.91 22.80 -14.65
C SER A 136 5.20 21.70 -13.87
N VAL A 137 3.99 21.31 -14.31
CA VAL A 137 3.20 20.23 -13.71
C VAL A 137 3.86 18.86 -13.97
N ILE A 138 4.35 18.66 -15.19
CA ILE A 138 5.05 17.42 -15.59
C ILE A 138 6.35 17.25 -14.83
N ASP A 139 7.15 18.30 -14.74
CA ASP A 139 8.43 18.28 -14.01
C ASP A 139 8.21 17.97 -12.52
N ALA A 140 7.18 18.55 -11.91
CA ALA A 140 6.81 18.26 -10.52
C ALA A 140 6.38 16.78 -10.32
N GLY A 141 5.61 16.22 -11.25
CA GLY A 141 5.20 14.81 -11.24
C GLY A 141 6.38 13.86 -11.43
N GLU A 142 7.34 14.22 -12.31
CA GLU A 142 8.54 13.43 -12.56
C GLU A 142 9.42 13.32 -11.31
N ILE A 143 9.61 14.41 -10.58
CA ILE A 143 10.36 14.41 -9.31
C ILE A 143 9.73 13.39 -8.35
N ARG A 144 8.41 13.32 -8.25
CA ARG A 144 7.73 12.35 -7.40
C ARG A 144 8.03 10.91 -7.84
N PHE A 145 8.04 10.60 -9.13
CA PHE A 145 8.34 9.25 -9.61
C PHE A 145 9.74 8.78 -9.20
N TYR A 146 10.74 9.65 -9.26
CA TYR A 146 12.09 9.29 -8.83
C TYR A 146 12.18 8.94 -7.35
N TYR A 147 11.48 9.66 -6.49
CA TYR A 147 11.58 9.46 -5.04
C TYR A 147 10.58 8.45 -4.48
N VAL A 148 9.43 8.29 -5.12
CA VAL A 148 8.34 7.44 -4.61
C VAL A 148 8.16 6.20 -5.46
N ALA A 149 8.05 6.32 -6.81
CA ALA A 149 7.75 5.18 -7.66
C ALA A 149 8.96 4.25 -7.85
N ALA A 150 10.18 4.77 -7.94
CA ALA A 150 11.38 3.95 -8.10
C ALA A 150 11.58 2.95 -6.94
N PRO A 151 11.47 3.33 -5.65
CA PRO A 151 11.60 2.40 -4.52
C PRO A 151 10.31 1.62 -4.21
N TYR A 152 9.28 1.64 -5.06
CA TYR A 152 7.97 1.04 -4.79
C TYR A 152 8.03 -0.47 -4.53
N PHE A 153 9.07 -1.16 -5.02
CA PHE A 153 9.30 -2.58 -4.74
C PHE A 153 9.44 -2.88 -3.23
N LEU A 154 9.93 -1.91 -2.44
CA LEU A 154 10.00 -2.04 -0.97
C LEU A 154 8.60 -2.15 -0.37
N CYS A 155 7.65 -1.37 -0.87
CA CYS A 155 6.23 -1.49 -0.51
C CYS A 155 5.71 -2.90 -0.78
N GLY A 156 6.07 -3.50 -1.93
CA GLY A 156 5.65 -4.86 -2.27
C GLY A 156 6.20 -5.93 -1.32
N ILE A 157 7.44 -5.79 -0.89
CA ILE A 157 8.04 -6.66 0.14
C ILE A 157 7.26 -6.51 1.44
N MET A 158 7.06 -5.27 1.90
CA MET A 158 6.31 -4.97 3.13
C MET A 158 4.89 -5.56 3.09
N GLU A 159 4.14 -5.30 2.02
CA GLU A 159 2.77 -5.80 1.84
C GLU A 159 2.74 -7.33 1.83
N SER A 160 3.68 -7.99 1.14
CA SER A 160 3.76 -9.46 1.15
C SER A 160 4.04 -10.01 2.54
N LEU A 161 4.92 -9.39 3.32
CA LEU A 161 5.20 -9.80 4.71
C LEU A 161 3.98 -9.61 5.61
N VAL A 162 3.29 -8.48 5.50
CA VAL A 162 2.04 -8.21 6.22
C VAL A 162 0.97 -9.24 5.84
N GLY A 163 0.87 -9.58 4.54
CA GLY A 163 -0.04 -10.61 4.03
C GLY A 163 0.21 -11.98 4.66
N GLY A 164 1.48 -12.38 4.76
CA GLY A 164 1.87 -13.62 5.42
C GLY A 164 1.49 -13.68 6.88
N LEU A 165 1.77 -12.61 7.65
CA LEU A 165 1.40 -12.53 9.07
C LEU A 165 -0.13 -12.58 9.25
N ARG A 166 -0.87 -11.85 8.42
CA ARG A 166 -2.35 -11.90 8.45
C ARG A 166 -2.89 -13.26 8.06
N GLY A 167 -2.25 -13.94 7.11
CA GLY A 167 -2.62 -15.30 6.68
C GLY A 167 -2.53 -16.34 7.80
N ILE A 168 -1.64 -16.16 8.78
CA ILE A 168 -1.53 -17.01 9.96
C ILE A 168 -2.33 -16.46 11.18
N GLY A 169 -3.11 -15.39 10.98
CA GLY A 169 -3.99 -14.82 12.00
C GLY A 169 -3.39 -13.70 12.86
N TYR A 170 -2.15 -13.27 12.61
CA TYR A 170 -1.51 -12.14 13.29
C TYR A 170 -1.77 -10.84 12.51
N SER A 171 -2.71 -10.01 12.97
CA SER A 171 -3.07 -8.75 12.32
C SER A 171 -2.65 -7.53 13.13
N PHE A 172 -2.57 -7.64 14.45
CA PHE A 172 -2.26 -6.51 15.32
C PHE A 172 -0.79 -6.06 15.21
N ALA A 173 0.17 -6.99 15.28
CA ALA A 173 1.59 -6.66 15.20
C ALA A 173 1.97 -5.96 13.87
N PRO A 174 1.61 -6.48 12.69
CA PRO A 174 1.90 -5.79 11.43
C PRO A 174 1.17 -4.44 11.32
N MET A 175 -0.03 -4.28 11.88
CA MET A 175 -0.70 -2.98 11.96
C MET A 175 0.16 -1.97 12.73
N VAL A 176 0.61 -2.32 13.94
CA VAL A 176 1.41 -1.41 14.78
C VAL A 176 2.72 -1.01 14.09
N VAL A 177 3.46 -1.99 13.54
CA VAL A 177 4.72 -1.73 12.82
C VAL A 177 4.51 -0.81 11.63
N SER A 178 3.51 -1.10 10.80
CA SER A 178 3.20 -0.26 9.63
C SER A 178 2.75 1.15 10.02
N LEU A 179 1.97 1.29 11.10
CA LEU A 179 1.55 2.61 11.57
C LEU A 179 2.72 3.41 12.12
N MET A 180 3.61 2.79 12.88
CA MET A 180 4.80 3.49 13.40
C MET A 180 5.72 3.94 12.27
N GLY A 181 5.98 3.09 11.27
CA GLY A 181 6.78 3.44 10.09
C GLY A 181 6.06 4.45 9.20
N ALA A 182 4.99 4.03 8.54
CA ALA A 182 4.39 4.80 7.46
C ALA A 182 3.52 6.00 7.92
N CYS A 183 3.04 6.02 9.17
CA CYS A 183 2.26 7.15 9.67
C CYS A 183 3.06 8.00 10.65
N VAL A 184 3.43 7.45 11.81
CA VAL A 184 4.04 8.24 12.88
C VAL A 184 5.39 8.80 12.43
N PHE A 185 6.29 7.97 11.92
CA PHE A 185 7.61 8.43 11.44
C PHE A 185 7.46 9.50 10.37
N ARG A 186 6.58 9.30 9.39
CA ARG A 186 6.38 10.25 8.29
C ARG A 186 5.82 11.59 8.75
N LEU A 187 4.85 11.58 9.66
CA LEU A 187 4.28 12.80 10.22
C LEU A 187 5.31 13.56 11.07
N VAL A 188 6.09 12.86 11.90
CA VAL A 188 7.17 13.46 12.70
C VAL A 188 8.26 14.03 11.80
N TRP A 189 8.63 13.31 10.73
CA TRP A 189 9.59 13.78 9.73
C TRP A 189 9.14 15.09 9.08
N ILE A 190 7.91 15.13 8.56
CA ILE A 190 7.38 16.31 7.87
C ILE A 190 7.25 17.48 8.85
N TRP A 191 6.73 17.24 10.06
CA TRP A 191 6.57 18.28 11.05
C TRP A 191 7.92 18.83 11.52
N GLY A 192 8.87 17.95 11.83
CA GLY A 192 10.24 18.34 12.20
C GLY A 192 10.96 19.09 11.06
N LEU A 193 10.80 18.63 9.81
CA LEU A 193 11.38 19.27 8.64
C LEU A 193 10.93 20.74 8.50
N PHE A 194 9.61 20.99 8.56
CA PHE A 194 9.08 22.35 8.42
C PHE A 194 9.25 23.21 9.69
N ALA A 195 9.41 22.61 10.87
CA ALA A 195 9.75 23.33 12.07
C ALA A 195 11.18 23.87 12.06
N VAL A 196 12.13 23.08 11.50
CA VAL A 196 13.55 23.47 11.42
C VAL A 196 13.84 24.31 10.18
N ASN A 197 13.22 23.98 9.05
CA ASN A 197 13.41 24.68 7.78
C ASN A 197 12.08 24.91 7.06
N PRO A 198 11.40 26.03 7.27
CA PRO A 198 10.13 26.35 6.59
C PRO A 198 10.22 26.40 5.06
N GLY A 199 11.42 26.63 4.50
CA GLY A 199 11.70 26.63 3.07
C GLY A 199 12.22 25.31 2.52
N ALA A 200 12.05 24.20 3.22
CA ALA A 200 12.51 22.89 2.77
C ALA A 200 11.92 22.51 1.40
N PRO A 201 12.72 21.93 0.48
CA PRO A 201 12.24 21.54 -0.84
C PRO A 201 11.28 20.35 -0.76
N ILE A 202 10.39 20.20 -1.75
CA ILE A 202 9.42 19.11 -1.82
C ILE A 202 10.07 17.72 -1.86
N THR A 203 11.29 17.62 -2.39
CA THR A 203 12.06 16.37 -2.40
C THR A 203 12.29 15.83 -0.99
N ALA A 204 12.46 16.69 0.01
CA ALA A 204 12.60 16.28 1.40
C ALA A 204 11.31 15.67 1.97
N VAL A 205 10.15 16.06 1.46
CA VAL A 205 8.86 15.40 1.77
C VAL A 205 8.81 14.03 1.10
N TYR A 206 9.22 13.92 -0.15
CA TYR A 206 9.16 12.65 -0.90
C TYR A 206 10.16 11.59 -0.37
N ILE A 207 11.32 12.00 0.12
CA ILE A 207 12.30 11.08 0.76
C ILE A 207 11.70 10.35 1.96
N SER A 208 10.71 10.92 2.64
CA SER A 208 10.03 10.23 3.75
C SER A 208 9.34 8.93 3.33
N TYR A 209 8.95 8.77 2.05
CA TYR A 209 8.24 7.60 1.56
C TYR A 209 9.09 6.31 1.56
N PRO A 210 10.30 6.28 0.99
CA PRO A 210 11.12 5.07 0.99
C PRO A 210 11.76 4.75 2.35
N ILE A 211 11.87 5.73 3.26
CA ILE A 211 12.47 5.53 4.59
C ILE A 211 11.43 5.00 5.59
N SER A 212 10.16 5.30 5.39
CA SER A 212 9.04 4.91 6.27
C SER A 212 8.42 3.58 5.85
#